data_8dc57e33ea5618b9ca88388a6967349e
#
_entry.id   8dc57e33ea5618b9ca88388a6967349e
#
_cell.length_a   1.000
_cell.length_b   1.000
_cell.length_c   1.000
_cell.angle_alpha   90.00
_cell.angle_beta   90.00
_cell.angle_gamma   90.00
#
_symmetry.space_group_name_H-M   'P 1'
#
loop_
_entity.id
_entity.type
_entity.pdbx_description
1 polymer ?
#
loop_
_entity_poly.entity_id
_entity_poly.type
_entity_poly.pdbx_seq_one_letter_code
_entity_poly.pdbx_strand_id
1 'polypeptide(L)'
;MQRFLVWSLLFIGIAPAQGPADLEAVVETDMGSFRFEFAPDKAPNHIEHFLKLAREKYYDGSAFFRVVANGIIQGGDPLLKDPKTPKNLWGTGGLNLLKSEFSDLKHERGVVSTVRIPNRPDSDGSQFFVCVSPQPPLDGQFSAFGRVTEGMDVVEKISQVPAGGDNGFTETPVRITKLWIDKKKVEPFRNATPEELKRTVSLKTSLGTLKLQMEPEWAPEHARNFLKLAATGWLNGTAFHRVSKGFVVQGGMADTRATGPTHPADRWVRTIKAEFREDLKHTRAIVSMARNDDPDSASTSFFLMLADSPHLDGKYSIFAKVVEGLEVLDAFEKEEVDGETPKRRLELIEAVVE
;
A
#
# COMPACT_ATOMS: atom_id res chain seq x y z
N MET A 1 -49.02 43.63 -0.32
CA MET A 1 -47.64 43.19 -0.12
C MET A 1 -47.69 41.77 0.41
N GLN A 2 -47.59 40.76 -0.47
CA GLN A 2 -47.55 39.33 -0.15
C GLN A 2 -46.08 38.90 -0.10
N ARG A 3 -45.59 38.45 1.06
CA ARG A 3 -44.24 37.87 1.23
C ARG A 3 -44.33 36.40 0.87
N PHE A 4 -43.65 36.01 -0.20
CA PHE A 4 -43.36 34.61 -0.52
C PHE A 4 -42.20 34.15 0.39
N LEU A 5 -42.45 33.19 1.28
CA LEU A 5 -41.41 32.40 1.95
C LEU A 5 -40.94 31.33 1.00
N VAL A 6 -39.68 31.43 0.56
CA VAL A 6 -38.98 30.35 -0.16
C VAL A 6 -38.43 29.39 0.89
N TRP A 7 -38.98 28.20 0.96
CA TRP A 7 -38.44 27.09 1.73
C TRP A 7 -37.29 26.45 0.94
N SER A 8 -36.06 26.68 1.39
CA SER A 8 -34.90 25.90 0.91
C SER A 8 -34.99 24.49 1.50
N LEU A 9 -35.31 23.50 0.71
CA LEU A 9 -35.14 22.09 1.04
C LEU A 9 -33.65 21.79 1.03
N LEU A 10 -33.04 21.69 2.22
CA LEU A 10 -31.74 21.07 2.38
C LEU A 10 -31.89 19.57 2.06
N PHE A 11 -31.44 19.16 0.89
CA PHE A 11 -31.17 17.75 0.61
C PHE A 11 -29.97 17.32 1.46
N ILE A 12 -30.23 16.73 2.62
CA ILE A 12 -29.23 15.94 3.35
C ILE A 12 -29.03 14.69 2.52
N GLY A 13 -28.00 14.70 1.68
CA GLY A 13 -27.56 13.52 0.96
C GLY A 13 -27.16 12.46 1.99
N ILE A 14 -27.97 11.41 2.16
CA ILE A 14 -27.62 10.22 2.91
C ILE A 14 -26.45 9.60 2.12
N ALA A 15 -25.23 9.68 2.67
CA ALA A 15 -24.10 8.96 2.11
C ALA A 15 -24.50 7.46 2.04
N PRO A 16 -24.26 6.77 0.91
CA PRO A 16 -24.58 5.36 0.81
C PRO A 16 -23.90 4.59 1.95
N ALA A 17 -24.64 3.64 2.53
CA ALA A 17 -24.12 2.78 3.57
C ALA A 17 -22.87 2.07 3.02
N GLN A 18 -21.75 2.16 3.74
CA GLN A 18 -20.49 1.55 3.35
C GLN A 18 -20.64 0.03 3.35
N GLY A 19 -20.52 -0.58 2.18
CA GLY A 19 -20.47 -2.03 2.03
C GLY A 19 -19.11 -2.61 2.46
N PRO A 20 -19.00 -3.93 2.61
CA PRO A 20 -17.73 -4.59 2.95
C PRO A 20 -16.58 -4.29 1.97
N ALA A 21 -16.89 -3.97 0.71
CA ALA A 21 -15.91 -3.58 -0.31
C ALA A 21 -15.18 -2.26 0.01
N ASP A 22 -15.81 -1.39 0.82
CA ASP A 22 -15.29 -0.09 1.23
C ASP A 22 -14.56 -0.12 2.57
N LEU A 23 -14.42 -1.31 3.15
CA LEU A 23 -13.85 -1.54 4.47
C LEU A 23 -12.57 -2.36 4.38
N GLU A 24 -11.71 -2.19 5.38
CA GLU A 24 -10.55 -3.05 5.62
C GLU A 24 -10.41 -3.34 7.12
N ALA A 25 -9.87 -4.51 7.45
CA ALA A 25 -9.52 -4.85 8.81
C ALA A 25 -8.10 -4.39 9.10
N VAL A 26 -7.88 -3.84 10.30
CA VAL A 26 -6.57 -3.49 10.84
C VAL A 26 -6.28 -4.40 12.02
N VAL A 27 -5.17 -5.11 11.95
CA VAL A 27 -4.71 -6.04 12.98
C VAL A 27 -3.43 -5.51 13.58
N GLU A 28 -3.48 -5.10 14.84
CA GLU A 28 -2.33 -4.64 15.61
C GLU A 28 -1.85 -5.79 16.49
N THR A 29 -0.54 -6.04 16.49
CA THR A 29 0.08 -7.12 17.24
C THR A 29 1.30 -6.64 18.00
N ASP A 30 1.86 -7.46 18.89
CA ASP A 30 3.13 -7.21 19.57
C ASP A 30 4.33 -7.04 18.61
N MET A 31 4.17 -7.46 17.34
CA MET A 31 5.22 -7.43 16.32
C MET A 31 5.00 -6.38 15.23
N GLY A 32 3.96 -5.56 15.35
CA GLY A 32 3.56 -4.54 14.37
C GLY A 32 2.13 -4.74 13.88
N SER A 33 1.74 -3.96 12.87
CA SER A 33 0.38 -3.98 12.35
C SER A 33 0.34 -4.37 10.88
N PHE A 34 -0.74 -5.03 10.48
CA PHE A 34 -1.06 -5.28 9.07
C PHE A 34 -2.52 -4.97 8.79
N ARG A 35 -2.86 -4.77 7.51
CA ARG A 35 -4.23 -4.51 7.04
C ARG A 35 -4.61 -5.50 5.96
N PHE A 36 -5.88 -5.84 5.89
CA PHE A 36 -6.41 -6.62 4.78
C PHE A 36 -7.79 -6.12 4.34
N GLU A 37 -8.03 -6.19 3.04
CA GLU A 37 -9.32 -5.90 2.42
C GLU A 37 -10.18 -7.16 2.34
N PHE A 38 -11.49 -6.98 2.21
CA PHE A 38 -12.46 -8.06 2.07
C PHE A 38 -12.75 -8.38 0.60
N ALA A 39 -13.14 -9.64 0.33
CA ALA A 39 -13.59 -10.14 -0.97
C ALA A 39 -15.09 -10.52 -0.90
N PRO A 40 -16.01 -9.52 -0.92
CA PRO A 40 -17.42 -9.73 -0.58
C PRO A 40 -18.18 -10.64 -1.54
N ASP A 41 -17.72 -10.83 -2.75
CA ASP A 41 -18.27 -11.76 -3.75
C ASP A 41 -17.82 -13.21 -3.52
N LYS A 42 -16.86 -13.48 -2.62
CA LYS A 42 -16.26 -14.80 -2.40
C LYS A 42 -16.77 -15.52 -1.14
N ALA A 43 -16.95 -14.79 -0.05
CA ALA A 43 -17.41 -15.36 1.23
C ALA A 43 -18.21 -14.32 2.05
N PRO A 44 -19.41 -13.89 1.59
CA PRO A 44 -20.17 -12.81 2.19
C PRO A 44 -20.58 -13.06 3.64
N ASN A 45 -21.00 -14.28 4.00
CA ASN A 45 -21.40 -14.59 5.37
C ASN A 45 -20.22 -14.61 6.34
N HIS A 46 -19.04 -15.07 5.88
CA HIS A 46 -17.81 -15.01 6.68
C HIS A 46 -17.37 -13.57 6.94
N ILE A 47 -17.48 -12.70 5.94
CA ILE A 47 -17.16 -11.30 6.09
C ILE A 47 -18.11 -10.62 7.05
N GLU A 48 -19.42 -10.84 6.93
CA GLU A 48 -20.40 -10.27 7.85
C GLU A 48 -20.13 -10.70 9.30
N HIS A 49 -19.87 -11.99 9.50
CA HIS A 49 -19.52 -12.55 10.80
C HIS A 49 -18.23 -11.94 11.35
N PHE A 50 -17.17 -11.86 10.52
CA PHE A 50 -15.90 -11.25 10.92
C PHE A 50 -16.07 -9.77 11.30
N LEU A 51 -16.80 -8.99 10.50
CA LEU A 51 -17.10 -7.58 10.76
C LEU A 51 -17.86 -7.40 12.09
N LYS A 52 -18.83 -8.27 12.38
CA LYS A 52 -19.56 -8.29 13.66
C LYS A 52 -18.60 -8.51 14.82
N LEU A 53 -17.81 -9.59 14.77
CA LEU A 53 -16.85 -9.94 15.83
C LEU A 53 -15.79 -8.85 16.05
N ALA A 54 -15.29 -8.25 14.98
CA ALA A 54 -14.33 -7.16 15.07
C ALA A 54 -14.90 -5.91 15.77
N ARG A 55 -16.16 -5.54 15.44
CA ARG A 55 -16.87 -4.42 16.10
C ARG A 55 -17.13 -4.68 17.58
N GLU A 56 -17.37 -5.93 17.95
CA GLU A 56 -17.55 -6.40 19.33
C GLU A 56 -16.20 -6.57 20.08
N LYS A 57 -15.06 -6.23 19.47
CA LYS A 57 -13.71 -6.41 20.02
C LYS A 57 -13.39 -7.87 20.41
N TYR A 58 -14.03 -8.80 19.69
CA TYR A 58 -13.88 -10.23 19.96
C TYR A 58 -12.45 -10.73 19.80
N TYR A 59 -11.66 -10.13 18.91
CA TYR A 59 -10.29 -10.53 18.64
C TYR A 59 -9.26 -9.89 19.57
N ASP A 60 -9.62 -8.81 20.26
CA ASP A 60 -8.70 -8.08 21.14
C ASP A 60 -8.21 -8.99 22.28
N GLY A 61 -6.90 -9.07 22.47
CA GLY A 61 -6.26 -9.96 23.45
C GLY A 61 -6.13 -11.42 23.02
N SER A 62 -6.70 -11.85 21.89
CA SER A 62 -6.42 -13.18 21.30
C SER A 62 -5.00 -13.25 20.72
N ALA A 63 -4.63 -14.30 20.00
CA ALA A 63 -3.28 -14.43 19.51
C ALA A 63 -3.17 -15.23 18.21
N PHE A 64 -2.07 -15.00 17.47
CA PHE A 64 -1.54 -15.95 16.50
C PHE A 64 -0.77 -17.02 17.29
N PHE A 65 -1.26 -18.24 17.26
CA PHE A 65 -0.78 -19.34 18.08
C PHE A 65 -0.21 -20.52 17.30
N ARG A 66 -0.45 -20.54 16.00
CA ARG A 66 0.02 -21.60 15.10
C ARG A 66 0.70 -20.99 13.89
N VAL A 67 1.86 -21.54 13.58
CA VAL A 67 2.68 -21.13 12.44
C VAL A 67 3.09 -22.39 11.69
N VAL A 68 2.87 -22.39 10.39
CA VAL A 68 3.46 -23.34 9.45
C VAL A 68 4.52 -22.60 8.67
N ALA A 69 5.77 -23.00 8.83
CA ALA A 69 6.91 -22.32 8.19
C ALA A 69 6.69 -22.20 6.67
N ASN A 70 6.89 -21.00 6.12
CA ASN A 70 6.60 -20.68 4.72
C ASN A 70 5.17 -21.02 4.23
N GLY A 71 4.24 -21.24 5.15
CA GLY A 71 2.86 -21.62 4.86
C GLY A 71 1.87 -20.56 5.32
N ILE A 72 1.47 -20.64 6.56
CA ILE A 72 0.43 -19.79 7.14
C ILE A 72 0.76 -19.36 8.58
N ILE A 73 0.15 -18.25 8.99
CA ILE A 73 -0.04 -17.90 10.41
C ILE A 73 -1.52 -18.00 10.75
N GLN A 74 -1.87 -18.61 11.89
CA GLN A 74 -3.26 -18.85 12.31
C GLN A 74 -3.52 -18.23 13.68
N GLY A 75 -4.68 -17.55 13.80
CA GLY A 75 -5.12 -16.89 15.02
C GLY A 75 -6.65 -16.85 15.15
N GLY A 76 -7.16 -16.03 16.08
CA GLY A 76 -8.59 -15.78 16.26
C GLY A 76 -9.32 -16.81 17.15
N ASP A 77 -8.60 -17.67 17.85
CA ASP A 77 -9.17 -18.52 18.91
C ASP A 77 -9.45 -17.70 20.18
N PRO A 78 -10.70 -17.58 20.64
CA PRO A 78 -11.05 -16.80 21.82
C PRO A 78 -10.47 -17.34 23.13
N LEU A 79 -10.15 -18.63 23.19
CA LEU A 79 -9.56 -19.25 24.38
C LEU A 79 -8.19 -18.65 24.71
N LEU A 80 -7.46 -18.16 23.69
CA LEU A 80 -6.13 -17.57 23.88
C LEU A 80 -6.15 -16.14 24.41
N LYS A 81 -7.32 -15.57 24.71
CA LYS A 81 -7.40 -14.35 25.52
C LYS A 81 -6.89 -14.57 26.94
N ASP A 82 -7.10 -15.76 27.49
CA ASP A 82 -6.46 -16.18 28.74
C ASP A 82 -5.07 -16.76 28.44
N PRO A 83 -3.98 -16.09 28.89
CA PRO A 83 -2.62 -16.59 28.67
C PRO A 83 -2.33 -17.90 29.40
N LYS A 84 -3.20 -18.34 30.31
CA LYS A 84 -3.07 -19.61 31.04
C LYS A 84 -3.76 -20.77 30.33
N THR A 85 -4.40 -20.54 29.18
CA THR A 85 -5.07 -21.60 28.41
C THR A 85 -4.07 -22.71 28.07
N PRO A 86 -4.34 -23.96 28.47
CA PRO A 86 -3.47 -25.09 28.18
C PRO A 86 -3.30 -25.32 26.66
N LYS A 87 -2.10 -25.68 26.22
CA LYS A 87 -1.78 -25.87 24.78
C LYS A 87 -2.68 -26.91 24.08
N ASN A 88 -3.14 -27.93 24.78
CA ASN A 88 -4.04 -28.94 24.21
C ASN A 88 -5.44 -28.41 23.87
N LEU A 89 -5.81 -27.21 24.33
CA LEU A 89 -7.06 -26.53 23.98
C LEU A 89 -6.87 -25.48 22.86
N TRP A 90 -5.64 -25.18 22.46
CA TRP A 90 -5.38 -24.21 21.43
C TRP A 90 -5.97 -24.67 20.09
N GLY A 91 -6.66 -23.77 19.41
CA GLY A 91 -7.31 -24.03 18.13
C GLY A 91 -8.68 -24.73 18.26
N THR A 92 -9.20 -24.92 19.48
CA THR A 92 -10.52 -25.59 19.67
C THR A 92 -11.67 -24.60 19.86
N GLY A 93 -11.39 -23.34 20.18
CA GLY A 93 -12.41 -22.31 20.39
C GLY A 93 -12.91 -21.66 19.12
N GLY A 94 -14.14 -21.12 19.15
CA GLY A 94 -14.70 -20.29 18.09
C GLY A 94 -14.95 -21.00 16.76
N LEU A 95 -15.18 -22.30 16.75
CA LEU A 95 -15.50 -23.12 15.57
C LEU A 95 -16.97 -23.55 15.56
N ASN A 96 -17.43 -24.17 14.46
CA ASN A 96 -18.81 -24.62 14.24
C ASN A 96 -19.87 -23.49 14.27
N LEU A 97 -19.56 -22.34 13.76
CA LEU A 97 -20.44 -21.16 13.75
C LEU A 97 -21.00 -20.85 12.37
N LEU A 98 -20.30 -21.28 11.30
CA LEU A 98 -20.61 -20.93 9.91
C LEU A 98 -20.51 -22.15 9.01
N LYS A 99 -21.29 -22.13 7.93
CA LYS A 99 -21.12 -23.03 6.79
C LYS A 99 -20.01 -22.52 5.90
N SER A 100 -19.25 -23.42 5.29
CA SER A 100 -18.16 -23.07 4.38
C SER A 100 -18.69 -22.35 3.12
N GLU A 101 -17.93 -21.35 2.64
CA GLU A 101 -18.15 -20.61 1.40
C GLU A 101 -16.93 -20.75 0.49
N PHE A 102 -16.78 -21.93 -0.12
CA PHE A 102 -15.67 -22.19 -1.03
C PHE A 102 -15.84 -21.39 -2.32
N SER A 103 -14.74 -20.81 -2.81
CA SER A 103 -14.73 -19.99 -4.00
C SER A 103 -13.52 -20.29 -4.89
N ASP A 104 -13.40 -19.59 -6.00
CA ASP A 104 -12.26 -19.64 -6.92
C ASP A 104 -11.06 -18.79 -6.48
N LEU A 105 -11.18 -18.07 -5.36
CA LEU A 105 -10.08 -17.27 -4.80
C LEU A 105 -8.94 -18.19 -4.35
N LYS A 106 -7.80 -18.07 -5.04
CA LYS A 106 -6.61 -18.88 -4.79
C LYS A 106 -5.90 -18.44 -3.52
N HIS A 107 -5.39 -19.39 -2.75
CA HIS A 107 -4.62 -19.15 -1.53
C HIS A 107 -3.20 -18.68 -1.85
N GLU A 108 -3.11 -17.56 -2.55
CA GLU A 108 -1.87 -16.86 -2.84
C GLU A 108 -1.30 -16.17 -1.59
N ARG A 109 -0.04 -15.70 -1.66
CA ARG A 109 0.56 -14.90 -0.60
C ARG A 109 -0.33 -13.71 -0.22
N GLY A 110 -0.59 -13.54 1.09
CA GLY A 110 -1.42 -12.51 1.66
C GLY A 110 -2.92 -12.83 1.72
N VAL A 111 -3.39 -13.94 1.17
CA VAL A 111 -4.82 -14.31 1.28
C VAL A 111 -5.17 -14.64 2.72
N VAL A 112 -6.32 -14.12 3.17
CA VAL A 112 -6.92 -14.37 4.49
C VAL A 112 -8.09 -15.32 4.33
N SER A 113 -8.09 -16.41 5.10
CA SER A 113 -9.09 -17.47 5.00
C SER A 113 -9.52 -17.94 6.38
N THR A 114 -10.73 -18.50 6.49
CA THR A 114 -11.22 -19.05 7.74
C THR A 114 -10.60 -20.41 8.05
N VAL A 115 -10.71 -20.82 9.31
CA VAL A 115 -10.29 -22.14 9.77
C VAL A 115 -11.53 -23.01 10.00
N ARG A 116 -11.45 -24.28 9.62
CA ARG A 116 -12.44 -25.30 9.91
C ARG A 116 -11.83 -26.53 10.58
N ILE A 117 -12.64 -27.37 11.18
CA ILE A 117 -12.20 -28.65 11.73
C ILE A 117 -11.82 -29.58 10.56
N PRO A 118 -10.67 -30.27 10.62
CA PRO A 118 -10.26 -31.22 9.59
C PRO A 118 -11.36 -32.24 9.30
N ASN A 119 -11.60 -32.52 8.00
CA ASN A 119 -12.62 -33.47 7.52
C ASN A 119 -14.06 -33.15 7.95
N ARG A 120 -14.34 -31.94 8.43
CA ARG A 120 -15.68 -31.50 8.83
C ARG A 120 -15.98 -30.16 8.13
N PRO A 121 -16.55 -30.20 6.91
CA PRO A 121 -17.08 -28.99 6.28
C PRO A 121 -18.17 -28.38 7.18
N ASP A 122 -18.46 -27.09 6.94
CA ASP A 122 -19.47 -26.35 7.72
C ASP A 122 -19.12 -26.21 9.22
N SER A 123 -17.83 -26.19 9.55
CA SER A 123 -17.33 -25.99 10.92
C SER A 123 -16.50 -24.71 11.06
N ASP A 124 -16.58 -23.82 10.10
CA ASP A 124 -15.92 -22.51 10.12
C ASP A 124 -16.38 -21.65 11.31
N GLY A 125 -15.62 -20.63 11.65
CA GLY A 125 -15.95 -19.78 12.78
C GLY A 125 -15.13 -18.50 12.87
N SER A 126 -14.67 -18.17 14.09
CA SER A 126 -13.90 -16.95 14.35
C SER A 126 -12.42 -17.08 14.00
N GLN A 127 -11.89 -18.30 13.92
CA GLN A 127 -10.47 -18.47 13.62
C GLN A 127 -10.18 -18.19 12.14
N PHE A 128 -9.03 -17.58 11.89
CA PHE A 128 -8.56 -17.26 10.55
C PHE A 128 -7.05 -17.50 10.41
N PHE A 129 -6.60 -17.68 9.18
CA PHE A 129 -5.19 -17.73 8.84
C PHE A 129 -4.84 -16.78 7.70
N VAL A 130 -3.57 -16.40 7.63
CA VAL A 130 -3.00 -15.60 6.54
C VAL A 130 -1.93 -16.44 5.84
N CYS A 131 -2.01 -16.53 4.52
CA CYS A 131 -1.01 -17.21 3.70
C CYS A 131 0.28 -16.38 3.62
N VAL A 132 1.39 -16.95 4.06
CA VAL A 132 2.72 -16.33 3.95
C VAL A 132 3.30 -16.55 2.56
N SER A 133 3.01 -17.67 1.94
CA SER A 133 3.31 -18.01 0.56
C SER A 133 2.12 -18.71 -0.10
N PRO A 134 2.12 -18.95 -1.42
CA PRO A 134 1.06 -19.68 -2.10
C PRO A 134 0.82 -21.07 -1.49
N GLN A 135 -0.45 -21.42 -1.27
CA GLN A 135 -0.91 -22.68 -0.67
C GLN A 135 -1.95 -23.37 -1.56
N PRO A 136 -1.58 -23.86 -2.76
CA PRO A 136 -2.53 -24.48 -3.70
C PRO A 136 -3.37 -25.63 -3.10
N PRO A 137 -2.85 -26.45 -2.16
CA PRO A 137 -3.62 -27.53 -1.55
C PRO A 137 -4.85 -27.05 -0.75
N LEU A 138 -4.92 -25.76 -0.39
CA LEU A 138 -6.04 -25.18 0.35
C LEU A 138 -7.14 -24.65 -0.57
N ASP A 139 -6.88 -24.54 -1.88
CA ASP A 139 -7.83 -24.02 -2.86
C ASP A 139 -9.11 -24.85 -2.91
N GLY A 140 -10.26 -24.17 -2.83
CA GLY A 140 -11.57 -24.82 -2.84
C GLY A 140 -11.87 -25.66 -1.59
N GLN A 141 -11.02 -25.62 -0.55
CA GLN A 141 -11.20 -26.36 0.70
C GLN A 141 -11.39 -25.47 1.92
N PHE A 142 -11.07 -24.20 1.82
CA PHE A 142 -11.24 -23.21 2.87
C PHE A 142 -11.90 -21.95 2.30
N SER A 143 -12.63 -21.21 3.15
CA SER A 143 -13.36 -20.02 2.77
C SER A 143 -12.44 -18.80 2.82
N ALA A 144 -11.83 -18.48 1.67
CA ALA A 144 -11.00 -17.29 1.52
C ALA A 144 -11.89 -16.05 1.43
N PHE A 145 -11.68 -15.07 2.32
CA PHE A 145 -12.55 -13.91 2.45
C PHE A 145 -11.86 -12.56 2.37
N GLY A 146 -10.53 -12.52 2.25
CA GLY A 146 -9.78 -11.27 2.19
C GLY A 146 -8.35 -11.43 1.70
N ARG A 147 -7.65 -10.29 1.57
CA ARG A 147 -6.24 -10.23 1.17
C ARG A 147 -5.52 -9.10 1.90
N VAL A 148 -4.32 -9.38 2.42
CA VAL A 148 -3.44 -8.38 3.03
C VAL A 148 -3.05 -7.33 2.00
N THR A 149 -3.22 -6.07 2.37
CA THR A 149 -2.93 -4.89 1.54
C THR A 149 -1.75 -4.06 2.07
N GLU A 150 -1.41 -4.21 3.35
CA GLU A 150 -0.34 -3.46 4.02
C GLU A 150 0.23 -4.30 5.17
N GLY A 151 1.54 -4.23 5.42
CA GLY A 151 2.18 -4.91 6.57
C GLY A 151 2.43 -6.41 6.35
N MET A 152 2.63 -6.86 5.11
CA MET A 152 2.97 -8.26 4.84
C MET A 152 4.32 -8.68 5.46
N ASP A 153 5.24 -7.74 5.67
CA ASP A 153 6.48 -7.94 6.40
C ASP A 153 6.24 -8.29 7.89
N VAL A 154 5.17 -7.74 8.51
CA VAL A 154 4.74 -8.11 9.86
C VAL A 154 4.21 -9.55 9.88
N VAL A 155 3.40 -9.93 8.89
CA VAL A 155 2.91 -11.32 8.73
C VAL A 155 4.09 -12.29 8.59
N GLU A 156 5.10 -11.93 7.80
CA GLU A 156 6.33 -12.71 7.64
C GLU A 156 7.12 -12.81 8.96
N LYS A 157 7.30 -11.72 9.70
CA LYS A 157 7.94 -11.74 11.03
C LYS A 157 7.20 -12.68 11.99
N ILE A 158 5.86 -12.63 12.02
CA ILE A 158 5.06 -13.54 12.85
C ILE A 158 5.29 -15.00 12.41
N SER A 159 5.45 -15.26 11.11
CA SER A 159 5.69 -16.62 10.61
C SER A 159 7.03 -17.21 10.99
N GLN A 160 7.96 -16.40 11.49
CA GLN A 160 9.32 -16.79 11.87
C GLN A 160 9.48 -17.03 13.39
N VAL A 161 8.41 -16.84 14.19
CA VAL A 161 8.49 -17.11 15.62
C VAL A 161 8.73 -18.61 15.87
N PRO A 162 9.46 -18.97 16.94
CA PRO A 162 9.70 -20.36 17.28
C PRO A 162 8.37 -21.12 17.44
N ALA A 163 8.22 -22.17 16.66
CA ALA A 163 7.06 -23.06 16.69
C ALA A 163 7.55 -24.51 16.56
N GLY A 164 6.83 -25.46 17.16
CA GLY A 164 7.26 -26.84 17.16
C GLY A 164 6.10 -27.83 17.30
N GLY A 165 6.47 -29.12 17.25
CA GLY A 165 5.52 -30.24 17.28
C GLY A 165 4.73 -30.38 15.98
N ASP A 166 3.97 -31.47 15.86
CA ASP A 166 3.18 -31.80 14.66
C ASP A 166 2.08 -30.77 14.37
N ASN A 167 1.68 -29.99 15.36
CA ASN A 167 0.62 -28.99 15.26
C ASN A 167 1.13 -27.61 14.80
N GLY A 168 2.45 -27.34 14.80
CA GLY A 168 3.02 -26.04 14.50
C GLY A 168 2.63 -24.95 15.52
N PHE A 169 2.38 -25.32 16.78
CA PHE A 169 2.08 -24.36 17.83
C PHE A 169 3.30 -23.56 18.23
N THR A 170 3.13 -22.25 18.35
CA THR A 170 4.20 -21.34 18.78
C THR A 170 4.65 -21.65 20.21
N GLU A 171 5.92 -21.37 20.53
CA GLU A 171 6.39 -21.41 21.93
C GLU A 171 5.70 -20.32 22.75
N THR A 172 5.65 -19.12 22.19
CA THR A 172 4.95 -17.95 22.74
C THR A 172 4.02 -17.40 21.68
N PRO A 173 2.68 -17.37 21.90
CA PRO A 173 1.75 -16.78 20.98
C PRO A 173 1.99 -15.28 20.77
N VAL A 174 1.88 -14.80 19.53
CA VAL A 174 1.94 -13.38 19.21
C VAL A 174 0.58 -12.74 19.45
N ARG A 175 0.48 -11.82 20.39
CA ARG A 175 -0.81 -11.20 20.78
C ARG A 175 -1.37 -10.30 19.69
N ILE A 176 -2.67 -10.41 19.46
CA ILE A 176 -3.48 -9.42 18.76
C ILE A 176 -3.89 -8.40 19.81
N THR A 177 -3.18 -7.28 19.88
CA THR A 177 -3.45 -6.24 20.88
C THR A 177 -4.76 -5.53 20.61
N LYS A 178 -5.07 -5.35 19.30
CA LYS A 178 -6.32 -4.75 18.86
C LYS A 178 -6.65 -5.17 17.41
N LEU A 179 -7.94 -5.36 17.14
CA LEU A 179 -8.43 -5.55 15.78
C LEU A 179 -9.68 -4.68 15.57
N TRP A 180 -9.67 -3.84 14.52
CA TRP A 180 -10.80 -2.97 14.22
C TRP A 180 -11.04 -2.86 12.72
N ILE A 181 -12.21 -2.35 12.36
CA ILE A 181 -12.60 -2.09 10.98
C ILE A 181 -12.43 -0.62 10.67
N ASP A 182 -11.77 -0.33 9.57
CA ASP A 182 -11.49 1.01 9.07
C ASP A 182 -12.06 1.17 7.66
N LYS A 183 -12.10 2.40 7.16
CA LYS A 183 -12.39 2.64 5.75
C LYS A 183 -11.23 2.18 4.90
N LYS A 184 -11.53 1.50 3.80
CA LYS A 184 -10.51 1.12 2.83
C LYS A 184 -9.83 2.38 2.29
N LYS A 185 -8.51 2.42 2.36
CA LYS A 185 -7.75 3.50 1.75
C LYS A 185 -7.88 3.43 0.23
N VAL A 186 -8.34 4.50 -0.37
CA VAL A 186 -8.50 4.61 -1.83
C VAL A 186 -7.21 5.15 -2.44
N GLU A 187 -6.80 4.56 -3.57
CA GLU A 187 -5.66 5.08 -4.34
C GLU A 187 -5.96 6.50 -4.84
N PRO A 188 -5.18 7.51 -4.42
CA PRO A 188 -5.38 8.88 -4.88
C PRO A 188 -5.28 8.98 -6.41
N PHE A 189 -6.08 9.85 -7.01
CA PHE A 189 -6.09 10.14 -8.44
C PHE A 189 -6.43 8.95 -9.36
N ARG A 190 -6.83 7.78 -8.84
CA ARG A 190 -7.11 6.57 -9.65
C ARG A 190 -8.03 6.85 -10.84
N ASN A 191 -9.10 7.59 -10.61
CA ASN A 191 -10.12 7.91 -11.60
C ASN A 191 -10.13 9.39 -11.99
N ALA A 192 -9.07 10.14 -11.67
CA ALA A 192 -8.98 11.56 -11.98
C ALA A 192 -8.92 11.79 -13.50
N THR A 193 -9.67 12.76 -13.97
CA THR A 193 -9.61 13.22 -15.37
C THR A 193 -8.31 13.96 -15.66
N PRO A 194 -7.90 14.16 -16.92
CA PRO A 194 -6.72 14.96 -17.24
C PRO A 194 -6.76 16.37 -16.63
N GLU A 195 -7.93 17.00 -16.56
CA GLU A 195 -8.12 18.31 -15.94
C GLU A 195 -7.80 18.29 -14.44
N GLU A 196 -8.26 17.24 -13.72
CA GLU A 196 -7.97 17.06 -12.29
C GLU A 196 -6.52 16.68 -12.01
N LEU A 197 -5.80 16.13 -13.00
CA LEU A 197 -4.37 15.86 -12.93
C LEU A 197 -3.49 17.08 -13.21
N LYS A 198 -4.06 18.16 -13.76
CA LYS A 198 -3.32 19.40 -14.05
C LYS A 198 -3.10 20.20 -12.77
N ARG A 199 -2.21 19.68 -11.92
CA ARG A 199 -1.88 20.20 -10.59
C ARG A 199 -0.44 20.66 -10.51
N THR A 200 -0.12 21.45 -9.51
CA THR A 200 1.27 21.70 -9.09
C THR A 200 1.66 20.80 -7.94
N VAL A 201 2.95 20.47 -7.86
CA VAL A 201 3.54 19.73 -6.74
C VAL A 201 4.74 20.52 -6.24
N SER A 202 4.70 20.93 -4.97
CA SER A 202 5.84 21.52 -4.29
C SER A 202 6.75 20.43 -3.74
N LEU A 203 8.02 20.41 -4.18
CA LEU A 203 9.07 19.52 -3.65
C LEU A 203 9.98 20.34 -2.74
N LYS A 204 9.83 20.16 -1.44
CA LYS A 204 10.73 20.73 -0.43
C LYS A 204 11.96 19.84 -0.31
N THR A 205 13.11 20.35 -0.65
CA THR A 205 14.39 19.63 -0.60
C THR A 205 15.34 20.24 0.42
N SER A 206 16.45 19.56 0.72
CA SER A 206 17.55 20.11 1.52
C SER A 206 18.27 21.30 0.88
N LEU A 207 18.00 21.59 -0.41
CA LEU A 207 18.59 22.69 -1.16
C LEU A 207 17.62 23.84 -1.44
N GLY A 208 16.36 23.70 -1.10
CA GLY A 208 15.29 24.66 -1.39
C GLY A 208 14.02 23.98 -1.89
N THR A 209 13.05 24.77 -2.31
CA THR A 209 11.75 24.27 -2.80
C THR A 209 11.66 24.46 -4.31
N LEU A 210 11.28 23.38 -5.00
CA LEU A 210 10.91 23.37 -6.41
C LEU A 210 9.40 23.27 -6.53
N LYS A 211 8.79 23.96 -7.48
CA LYS A 211 7.39 23.72 -7.84
C LYS A 211 7.32 23.12 -9.24
N LEU A 212 6.67 21.97 -9.34
CA LEU A 212 6.46 21.23 -10.59
C LEU A 212 5.04 21.45 -11.08
N GLN A 213 4.86 21.81 -12.35
CA GLN A 213 3.58 21.75 -13.04
C GLN A 213 3.44 20.40 -13.71
N MET A 214 2.40 19.63 -13.34
CA MET A 214 2.05 18.39 -14.04
C MET A 214 1.43 18.70 -15.40
N GLU A 215 1.81 17.95 -16.41
CA GLU A 215 1.36 18.11 -17.79
C GLU A 215 0.70 16.80 -18.28
N PRO A 216 -0.55 16.53 -17.86
CA PRO A 216 -1.23 15.27 -18.19
C PRO A 216 -1.50 15.09 -19.70
N GLU A 217 -1.47 16.16 -20.50
CA GLU A 217 -1.55 16.07 -21.95
C GLU A 217 -0.28 15.44 -22.58
N TRP A 218 0.84 15.44 -21.85
CA TRP A 218 2.10 14.85 -22.30
C TRP A 218 2.18 13.36 -21.94
N ALA A 219 1.88 13.03 -20.67
CA ALA A 219 1.96 11.68 -20.13
C ALA A 219 0.97 11.53 -18.96
N PRO A 220 -0.33 11.22 -19.24
CA PRO A 220 -1.38 11.18 -18.22
C PRO A 220 -1.13 10.18 -17.12
N GLU A 221 -0.65 8.96 -17.42
CA GLU A 221 -0.42 7.93 -16.39
C GLU A 221 0.82 8.23 -15.55
N HIS A 222 1.85 8.86 -16.12
CA HIS A 222 3.02 9.30 -15.36
C HIS A 222 2.68 10.48 -14.44
N ALA A 223 1.89 11.46 -14.91
CA ALA A 223 1.39 12.57 -14.09
C ALA A 223 0.51 12.05 -12.94
N ARG A 224 -0.42 11.13 -13.21
CA ARG A 224 -1.26 10.44 -12.21
C ARG A 224 -0.43 9.74 -11.15
N ASN A 225 0.58 8.98 -11.57
CA ASN A 225 1.45 8.26 -10.68
C ASN A 225 2.26 9.20 -9.78
N PHE A 226 2.83 10.26 -10.34
CA PHE A 226 3.61 11.20 -9.54
C PHE A 226 2.74 11.93 -8.51
N LEU A 227 1.53 12.37 -8.90
CA LEU A 227 0.56 12.96 -7.99
C LEU A 227 0.16 12.00 -6.87
N LYS A 228 -0.06 10.72 -7.19
CA LYS A 228 -0.33 9.68 -6.21
C LYS A 228 0.83 9.53 -5.21
N LEU A 229 2.07 9.43 -5.68
CA LEU A 229 3.26 9.31 -4.83
C LEU A 229 3.42 10.53 -3.91
N ALA A 230 3.18 11.73 -4.43
CA ALA A 230 3.22 12.96 -3.63
C ALA A 230 2.08 13.00 -2.59
N ALA A 231 0.83 12.78 -3.00
CA ALA A 231 -0.34 12.86 -2.13
C ALA A 231 -0.35 11.80 -1.00
N THR A 232 0.31 10.67 -1.22
CA THR A 232 0.44 9.63 -0.19
C THR A 232 1.64 9.84 0.72
N GLY A 233 2.48 10.87 0.47
CA GLY A 233 3.74 11.07 1.17
C GLY A 233 4.81 10.03 0.82
N TRP A 234 4.61 9.23 -0.22
CA TRP A 234 5.55 8.16 -0.60
C TRP A 234 6.95 8.69 -0.89
N LEU A 235 7.05 9.89 -1.49
CA LEU A 235 8.31 10.53 -1.82
C LEU A 235 9.05 11.13 -0.62
N ASN A 236 8.35 11.35 0.51
CA ASN A 236 8.90 12.03 1.67
C ASN A 236 10.05 11.24 2.31
N GLY A 237 11.13 11.94 2.64
CA GLY A 237 12.33 11.36 3.23
C GLY A 237 13.17 10.50 2.27
N THR A 238 12.83 10.43 0.96
CA THR A 238 13.73 9.86 -0.06
C THR A 238 14.86 10.82 -0.37
N ALA A 239 15.84 10.41 -1.18
CA ALA A 239 16.96 11.27 -1.56
C ALA A 239 17.16 11.33 -3.08
N PHE A 240 17.75 12.43 -3.52
CA PHE A 240 18.36 12.52 -4.82
C PHE A 240 19.72 11.81 -4.75
N HIS A 241 19.77 10.61 -5.29
CA HIS A 241 20.92 9.69 -5.16
C HIS A 241 21.94 9.83 -6.28
N ARG A 242 21.58 10.56 -7.35
CA ARG A 242 22.44 10.78 -8.52
C ARG A 242 22.38 12.24 -8.96
N VAL A 243 23.53 12.86 -9.13
CA VAL A 243 23.71 14.19 -9.75
C VAL A 243 24.74 14.07 -10.84
N SER A 244 24.28 14.11 -12.08
CA SER A 244 25.13 14.15 -13.27
C SER A 244 25.19 15.62 -13.76
N LYS A 245 26.28 16.29 -13.49
CA LYS A 245 26.46 17.74 -13.79
C LYS A 245 26.32 18.01 -15.28
N GLY A 246 25.59 19.07 -15.63
CA GLY A 246 25.29 19.39 -17.02
C GLY A 246 24.33 18.41 -17.69
N PHE A 247 23.64 17.56 -16.90
CA PHE A 247 22.71 16.55 -17.42
C PHE A 247 21.45 16.44 -16.56
N VAL A 248 21.46 15.67 -15.48
CA VAL A 248 20.28 15.40 -14.67
C VAL A 248 20.57 15.31 -13.17
N VAL A 249 19.53 15.54 -12.34
CA VAL A 249 19.47 15.07 -10.96
C VAL A 249 18.32 14.07 -10.82
N GLN A 250 18.58 12.91 -10.20
CA GLN A 250 17.65 11.79 -10.11
C GLN A 250 17.34 11.41 -8.66
N GLY A 251 16.05 11.18 -8.36
CA GLY A 251 15.54 10.79 -7.04
C GLY A 251 14.37 9.83 -7.11
N GLY A 252 13.67 9.62 -5.97
CA GLY A 252 12.46 8.82 -5.91
C GLY A 252 12.68 7.30 -5.81
N MET A 253 13.80 6.83 -5.27
CA MET A 253 14.04 5.41 -4.98
C MET A 253 13.70 5.09 -3.52
N ALA A 254 12.99 3.97 -3.29
CA ALA A 254 12.51 3.53 -1.98
C ALA A 254 13.66 3.27 -0.99
N ASP A 255 14.76 2.66 -1.43
CA ASP A 255 15.93 2.34 -0.64
C ASP A 255 16.72 3.56 -0.14
N THR A 256 16.47 4.72 -0.73
CA THR A 256 17.03 6.00 -0.28
C THR A 256 16.26 6.64 0.87
N ARG A 257 15.10 6.09 1.28
CA ARG A 257 14.26 6.68 2.34
C ARG A 257 14.92 6.53 3.71
N ALA A 258 14.96 7.64 4.47
CA ALA A 258 15.61 7.68 5.80
C ALA A 258 14.97 6.72 6.82
N THR A 259 13.67 6.46 6.72
CA THR A 259 12.91 5.59 7.64
C THR A 259 12.85 4.13 7.20
N GLY A 260 13.57 3.76 6.14
CA GLY A 260 13.55 2.43 5.54
C GLY A 260 12.78 2.37 4.21
N PRO A 261 12.94 1.27 3.46
CA PRO A 261 12.44 1.18 2.09
C PRO A 261 10.92 1.00 2.00
N THR A 262 10.25 0.51 3.06
CA THR A 262 8.82 0.21 3.05
C THR A 262 7.95 1.42 3.36
N HIS A 263 6.80 1.53 2.69
CA HIS A 263 5.84 2.60 2.91
C HIS A 263 4.40 2.08 2.74
N PRO A 264 3.40 2.56 3.52
CA PRO A 264 2.01 2.12 3.40
C PRO A 264 1.41 2.23 1.99
N ALA A 265 1.90 3.15 1.17
CA ALA A 265 1.45 3.33 -0.21
C ALA A 265 2.15 2.41 -1.23
N ASP A 266 3.08 1.53 -0.81
CA ASP A 266 3.72 0.55 -1.70
C ASP A 266 2.70 -0.36 -2.39
N ARG A 267 1.54 -0.61 -1.75
CA ARG A 267 0.41 -1.33 -2.33
C ARG A 267 -0.12 -0.72 -3.64
N TRP A 268 0.18 0.55 -3.92
CA TRP A 268 -0.22 1.26 -5.13
C TRP A 268 0.94 1.53 -6.09
N VAL A 269 2.16 1.16 -5.70
CA VAL A 269 3.33 1.26 -6.58
C VAL A 269 3.28 0.14 -7.60
N ARG A 270 3.42 0.50 -8.87
CA ARG A 270 3.46 -0.42 -10.01
C ARG A 270 4.27 0.18 -11.14
N THR A 271 4.67 -0.63 -12.07
CA THR A 271 5.26 -0.18 -13.33
C THR A 271 4.19 0.49 -14.21
N ILE A 272 4.63 1.42 -15.05
CA ILE A 272 3.78 2.25 -15.90
C ILE A 272 4.30 2.12 -17.32
N LYS A 273 3.39 1.90 -18.27
CA LYS A 273 3.71 1.86 -19.69
C LYS A 273 4.29 3.18 -20.14
N ALA A 274 5.25 3.12 -21.04
CA ALA A 274 5.88 4.28 -21.63
C ALA A 274 4.86 5.19 -22.36
N GLU A 275 5.00 6.48 -22.17
CA GLU A 275 4.23 7.54 -22.83
C GLU A 275 5.21 8.47 -23.56
N PHE A 276 5.99 7.91 -24.51
CA PHE A 276 7.00 8.65 -25.24
C PHE A 276 6.38 9.57 -26.30
N ARG A 277 6.95 10.77 -26.45
CA ARG A 277 6.52 11.75 -27.43
C ARG A 277 7.73 12.38 -28.14
N GLU A 278 7.78 12.30 -29.45
CA GLU A 278 8.87 12.81 -30.28
C GLU A 278 8.86 14.35 -30.41
N ASP A 279 7.68 14.96 -30.25
CA ASP A 279 7.48 16.42 -30.30
C ASP A 279 7.94 17.14 -29.02
N LEU A 280 8.12 16.42 -27.91
CA LEU A 280 8.62 16.97 -26.65
C LEU A 280 10.15 16.86 -26.56
N LYS A 281 10.76 17.88 -25.93
CA LYS A 281 12.21 18.00 -25.83
C LYS A 281 12.68 18.01 -24.39
N HIS A 282 13.74 17.27 -24.11
CA HIS A 282 14.40 17.24 -22.81
C HIS A 282 15.30 18.48 -22.65
N THR A 283 14.66 19.62 -22.49
CA THR A 283 15.35 20.87 -22.16
C THR A 283 15.48 21.05 -20.66
N ARG A 284 16.36 21.98 -20.22
CA ARG A 284 16.51 22.30 -18.79
C ARG A 284 15.14 22.55 -18.12
N ALA A 285 14.99 22.09 -16.88
CA ALA A 285 13.79 22.16 -16.06
C ALA A 285 12.64 21.20 -16.44
N ILE A 286 12.79 20.36 -17.44
CA ILE A 286 11.86 19.26 -17.72
C ILE A 286 12.03 18.16 -16.68
N VAL A 287 10.91 17.47 -16.38
CA VAL A 287 10.83 16.33 -15.44
C VAL A 287 10.35 15.09 -16.19
N SER A 288 11.12 14.01 -16.07
CA SER A 288 10.82 12.73 -16.72
C SER A 288 10.95 11.55 -15.75
N MET A 289 10.25 10.45 -16.03
CA MET A 289 10.38 9.21 -15.25
C MET A 289 11.63 8.43 -15.68
N ALA A 290 12.40 7.99 -14.69
CA ALA A 290 13.49 7.06 -14.90
C ALA A 290 12.96 5.63 -15.10
N ARG A 291 13.71 4.82 -15.85
CA ARG A 291 13.40 3.42 -16.17
C ARG A 291 14.70 2.62 -16.33
N ASN A 292 14.59 1.30 -16.35
CA ASN A 292 15.65 0.40 -16.82
C ASN A 292 15.58 0.22 -18.36
N ASP A 293 16.16 -0.85 -18.88
CA ASP A 293 16.16 -1.13 -20.33
C ASP A 293 14.76 -1.41 -20.90
N ASP A 294 13.83 -1.94 -20.06
CA ASP A 294 12.43 -2.10 -20.45
C ASP A 294 11.73 -0.74 -20.43
N PRO A 295 11.17 -0.28 -21.58
CA PRO A 295 10.42 0.97 -21.67
C PRO A 295 9.28 1.09 -20.66
N ASP A 296 8.64 -0.03 -20.31
CA ASP A 296 7.46 -0.10 -19.42
C ASP A 296 7.83 -0.32 -17.94
N SER A 297 9.09 -0.12 -17.56
CA SER A 297 9.60 -0.33 -16.20
C SER A 297 9.56 0.89 -15.28
N ALA A 298 9.16 2.06 -15.78
CA ALA A 298 9.02 3.26 -14.96
C ALA A 298 8.06 3.03 -13.78
N SER A 299 8.40 3.53 -12.58
CA SER A 299 7.52 3.37 -11.40
C SER A 299 7.58 4.57 -10.44
N THR A 300 8.67 4.75 -9.69
CA THR A 300 8.79 5.78 -8.65
C THR A 300 9.94 6.76 -8.89
N SER A 301 10.99 6.31 -9.57
CA SER A 301 12.19 7.11 -9.79
C SER A 301 11.99 8.12 -10.92
N PHE A 302 12.40 9.35 -10.72
CA PHE A 302 12.28 10.47 -11.66
C PHE A 302 13.57 11.29 -11.72
N PHE A 303 13.70 12.08 -12.77
CA PHE A 303 14.82 13.00 -12.90
C PHE A 303 14.38 14.38 -13.39
N LEU A 304 15.13 15.38 -12.99
CA LEU A 304 15.00 16.78 -13.37
C LEU A 304 16.18 17.13 -14.31
N MET A 305 15.89 17.75 -15.44
CA MET A 305 16.90 18.16 -16.40
C MET A 305 17.67 19.38 -15.88
N LEU A 306 18.99 19.25 -15.78
CA LEU A 306 19.90 20.36 -15.45
C LEU A 306 20.36 21.11 -16.71
N ALA A 307 20.40 20.44 -17.86
CA ALA A 307 20.72 21.00 -19.17
C ALA A 307 19.91 20.28 -20.27
N ASP A 308 19.98 20.86 -21.48
CA ASP A 308 19.32 20.28 -22.66
C ASP A 308 20.00 18.96 -23.07
N SER A 309 19.20 17.93 -23.33
CA SER A 309 19.70 16.58 -23.67
C SER A 309 18.89 15.91 -24.77
N PRO A 310 19.07 16.34 -26.04
CA PRO A 310 18.27 15.85 -27.17
C PRO A 310 18.33 14.33 -27.40
N HIS A 311 19.38 13.66 -26.90
CA HIS A 311 19.54 12.20 -27.02
C HIS A 311 18.50 11.38 -26.20
N LEU A 312 17.76 12.03 -25.27
CA LEU A 312 16.66 11.45 -24.49
C LEU A 312 15.29 11.60 -25.19
N ASP A 313 15.19 12.48 -26.19
CA ASP A 313 13.93 12.78 -26.86
C ASP A 313 13.30 11.51 -27.47
N GLY A 314 12.00 11.32 -27.24
CA GLY A 314 11.27 10.13 -27.68
C GLY A 314 11.62 8.83 -26.97
N LYS A 315 12.46 8.86 -25.91
CA LYS A 315 12.92 7.66 -25.20
C LYS A 315 12.55 7.62 -23.71
N TYR A 316 12.10 8.74 -23.16
CA TYR A 316 11.63 8.88 -21.78
C TYR A 316 10.32 9.64 -21.73
N SER A 317 9.45 9.31 -20.77
CA SER A 317 8.15 9.94 -20.61
C SER A 317 8.29 11.25 -19.84
N ILE A 318 8.13 12.36 -20.53
CA ILE A 318 8.07 13.71 -19.95
C ILE A 318 6.67 13.92 -19.40
N PHE A 319 6.54 14.23 -18.10
CA PHE A 319 5.24 14.36 -17.43
C PHE A 319 5.04 15.68 -16.68
N ALA A 320 6.11 16.46 -16.50
CA ALA A 320 6.05 17.72 -15.77
C ALA A 320 7.19 18.65 -16.16
N LYS A 321 7.11 19.89 -15.68
CA LYS A 321 8.19 20.90 -15.76
C LYS A 321 8.31 21.68 -14.46
N VAL A 322 9.50 22.14 -14.12
CA VAL A 322 9.74 23.08 -13.02
C VAL A 322 9.26 24.46 -13.44
N VAL A 323 8.39 25.06 -12.63
CA VAL A 323 7.81 26.39 -12.87
C VAL A 323 8.27 27.44 -11.87
N GLU A 324 8.72 27.01 -10.67
CA GLU A 324 9.31 27.88 -9.65
C GLU A 324 10.49 27.15 -8.98
N GLY A 325 11.47 27.92 -8.46
CA GLY A 325 12.63 27.35 -7.76
C GLY A 325 13.76 26.91 -8.71
N LEU A 326 13.91 27.52 -9.87
CA LEU A 326 14.97 27.17 -10.84
C LEU A 326 16.37 27.30 -10.26
N GLU A 327 16.57 28.16 -9.27
CA GLU A 327 17.84 28.32 -8.52
C GLU A 327 18.20 27.05 -7.71
N VAL A 328 17.24 26.21 -7.39
CA VAL A 328 17.50 24.92 -6.73
C VAL A 328 18.14 23.93 -7.71
N LEU A 329 17.80 24.00 -9.00
CA LEU A 329 18.51 23.25 -10.04
C LEU A 329 19.99 23.67 -10.12
N ASP A 330 20.26 24.98 -10.00
CA ASP A 330 21.64 25.48 -9.95
C ASP A 330 22.37 25.06 -8.67
N ALA A 331 21.63 24.88 -7.56
CA ALA A 331 22.20 24.36 -6.32
C ALA A 331 22.58 22.87 -6.45
N PHE A 332 21.75 22.05 -7.09
CA PHE A 332 22.10 20.65 -7.40
C PHE A 332 23.37 20.57 -8.28
N GLU A 333 23.50 21.45 -9.29
CA GLU A 333 24.63 21.48 -10.17
C GLU A 333 25.96 21.77 -9.44
N LYS A 334 25.91 22.52 -8.34
CA LYS A 334 27.07 22.91 -7.53
C LYS A 334 27.45 21.86 -6.47
N GLU A 335 26.62 20.89 -6.21
CA GLU A 335 26.90 19.90 -5.18
C GLU A 335 28.16 19.08 -5.47
N GLU A 336 28.87 18.70 -4.41
CA GLU A 336 30.04 17.83 -4.55
C GLU A 336 29.57 16.37 -4.75
N VAL A 337 30.16 15.72 -5.74
CA VAL A 337 29.88 14.33 -6.09
C VAL A 337 31.16 13.49 -6.10
N ASP A 338 31.00 12.19 -5.86
CA ASP A 338 31.98 11.16 -6.17
C ASP A 338 31.43 10.35 -7.36
N GLY A 339 32.02 10.54 -8.54
CA GLY A 339 31.37 10.16 -9.79
C GLY A 339 30.06 10.95 -9.99
N GLU A 340 28.92 10.31 -9.87
CA GLU A 340 27.59 10.93 -9.90
C GLU A 340 26.87 10.85 -8.55
N THR A 341 27.47 10.25 -7.53
CA THR A 341 26.90 10.12 -6.19
C THR A 341 27.19 11.36 -5.36
N PRO A 342 26.15 12.07 -4.84
CA PRO A 342 26.37 13.21 -3.95
C PRO A 342 27.15 12.81 -2.69
N LYS A 343 28.18 13.60 -2.33
CA LYS A 343 28.98 13.35 -1.12
C LYS A 343 28.21 13.57 0.18
N ARG A 344 27.08 14.26 0.15
CA ARG A 344 26.15 14.39 1.27
C ARG A 344 24.74 14.01 0.83
N ARG A 345 23.91 13.64 1.76
CA ARG A 345 22.51 13.31 1.48
C ARG A 345 21.75 14.54 0.98
N LEU A 346 21.19 14.46 -0.20
CA LEU A 346 20.30 15.45 -0.79
C LEU A 346 18.87 14.97 -0.63
N GLU A 347 18.20 15.41 0.42
CA GLU A 347 16.91 14.88 0.81
C GLU A 347 15.75 15.56 0.08
N LEU A 348 14.77 14.75 -0.34
CA LEU A 348 13.42 15.18 -0.65
C LEU A 348 12.61 15.10 0.64
N ILE A 349 12.53 16.22 1.36
CA ILE A 349 11.91 16.30 2.70
C ILE A 349 10.42 16.06 2.62
N GLU A 350 9.75 16.72 1.68
CA GLU A 350 8.29 16.66 1.53
C GLU A 350 7.86 16.96 0.10
N ALA A 351 6.84 16.24 -0.39
CA ALA A 351 6.15 16.52 -1.64
C ALA A 351 4.68 16.82 -1.35
N VAL A 352 4.19 17.99 -1.77
CA VAL A 352 2.82 18.47 -1.51
C VAL A 352 2.11 18.76 -2.81
N VAL A 353 0.93 18.17 -3.01
CA VAL A 353 0.04 18.46 -4.15
C VAL A 353 -0.78 19.70 -3.81
N GLU A 354 -0.80 20.68 -4.74
CA GLU A 354 -1.53 21.95 -4.62
C GLU A 354 -2.69 22.05 -5.62
#